data_0a88ccbf2ac9ff308135d272bff1b742
#
_entry.id   0a88ccbf2ac9ff308135d272bff1b742
#
_cell.length_a   1.000
_cell.length_b   1.000
_cell.length_c   1.000
_cell.angle_alpha   90.00
_cell.angle_beta   90.00
_cell.angle_gamma   90.00
#
_symmetry.space_group_name_H-M   'P 1'
#
loop_
_entity.id
_entity.type
_entity.pdbx_description
1 polymer ?
#
loop_
_entity_poly.entity_id
_entity_poly.type
_entity_poly.pdbx_seq_one_letter_code
_entity_poly.pdbx_strand_id
1 'polypeptide(L)'
;MIFLNYQKAEQTIEKLLNTRPASTVLQEIVDVLYEEFEKYSWVGIYRVEGNMLVLGPWKGTQATEHTRIPLGCGVCGAAASSGKTELVDDVSQDKRYLSCFVSTRSEIVVPIKKSQVILGEIDVDSDRPAAFDATDVVFLEKVADMLSSHI
;
A
#
# COMPACT_ATOMS: atom_id res chain seq x y z
N MET A 1 23.31 -2.18 2.51
CA MET A 1 22.63 -1.09 3.27
C MET A 1 21.15 -0.99 2.96
N ILE A 2 20.75 -0.98 1.70
CA ILE A 2 19.33 -0.94 1.29
C ILE A 2 18.55 -2.13 1.86
N PHE A 3 19.11 -3.34 1.80
CA PHE A 3 18.47 -4.55 2.33
C PHE A 3 18.23 -4.51 3.85
N LEU A 4 19.09 -3.81 4.61
CA LEU A 4 18.93 -3.71 6.06
C LEU A 4 17.66 -2.97 6.46
N ASN A 5 17.28 -1.93 5.69
CA ASN A 5 16.06 -1.17 5.96
C ASN A 5 14.80 -2.03 5.76
N TYR A 6 14.78 -2.84 4.71
CA TYR A 6 13.66 -3.76 4.46
C TYR A 6 13.55 -4.83 5.54
N GLN A 7 14.67 -5.45 5.92
CA GLN A 7 14.68 -6.45 6.98
C GLN A 7 14.26 -5.87 8.33
N LYS A 8 14.76 -4.67 8.66
CA LYS A 8 14.40 -3.98 9.89
C LYS A 8 12.92 -3.65 9.94
N ALA A 9 12.38 -3.11 8.86
CA ALA A 9 10.96 -2.79 8.76
C ALA A 9 10.11 -4.05 8.89
N GLU A 10 10.48 -5.13 8.22
CA GLU A 10 9.79 -6.41 8.30
C GLU A 10 9.74 -6.95 9.72
N GLN A 11 10.88 -6.94 10.42
CA GLN A 11 10.97 -7.39 11.82
C GLN A 11 10.12 -6.52 12.74
N THR A 12 10.14 -5.20 12.52
CA THR A 12 9.35 -4.25 13.29
C THR A 12 7.85 -4.51 13.09
N ILE A 13 7.43 -4.72 11.85
CA ILE A 13 6.01 -5.00 11.51
C ILE A 13 5.58 -6.32 12.14
N GLU A 14 6.39 -7.36 12.04
CA GLU A 14 6.09 -8.66 12.65
C GLU A 14 5.90 -8.53 14.17
N LYS A 15 6.78 -7.78 14.82
CA LYS A 15 6.67 -7.53 16.26
C LYS A 15 5.40 -6.76 16.60
N LEU A 16 5.05 -5.73 15.83
CA LEU A 16 3.83 -4.97 16.04
C LEU A 16 2.59 -5.85 15.92
N LEU A 17 2.53 -6.71 14.90
CA LEU A 17 1.40 -7.62 14.70
C LEU A 17 1.24 -8.61 15.85
N ASN A 18 2.34 -9.00 16.52
CA ASN A 18 2.32 -9.92 17.64
C ASN A 18 2.05 -9.27 18.99
N THR A 19 2.19 -7.94 19.11
CA THR A 19 2.15 -7.25 20.40
C THR A 19 1.14 -6.13 20.52
N ARG A 20 0.65 -5.57 19.40
CA ARG A 20 -0.26 -4.43 19.41
C ARG A 20 -1.72 -4.83 19.20
N PRO A 21 -2.67 -4.07 19.76
CA PRO A 21 -4.08 -4.35 19.56
C PRO A 21 -4.49 -4.09 18.12
N ALA A 22 -5.50 -4.84 17.66
CA ALA A 22 -6.02 -4.74 16.29
C ALA A 22 -6.51 -3.32 15.95
N SER A 23 -6.93 -2.56 16.95
CA SER A 23 -7.44 -1.20 16.74
C SER A 23 -6.38 -0.18 16.34
N THR A 24 -5.09 -0.45 16.61
CA THR A 24 -3.99 0.51 16.36
C THR A 24 -2.91 -0.03 15.45
N VAL A 25 -2.79 -1.34 15.31
CA VAL A 25 -1.63 -1.96 14.66
C VAL A 25 -1.48 -1.55 13.20
N LEU A 26 -2.57 -1.42 12.47
CA LEU A 26 -2.48 -1.07 11.03
C LEU A 26 -1.96 0.37 10.84
N GLN A 27 -2.37 1.31 11.69
CA GLN A 27 -1.83 2.66 11.63
C GLN A 27 -0.34 2.68 11.98
N GLU A 28 0.07 1.94 12.99
CA GLU A 28 1.48 1.84 13.38
C GLU A 28 2.34 1.24 12.25
N ILE A 29 1.81 0.26 11.52
CA ILE A 29 2.50 -0.32 10.36
C ILE A 29 2.62 0.68 9.22
N VAL A 30 1.56 1.43 8.93
CA VAL A 30 1.58 2.50 7.93
C VAL A 30 2.65 3.53 8.31
N ASP A 31 2.73 3.91 9.58
CA ASP A 31 3.73 4.86 10.08
C ASP A 31 5.16 4.32 9.86
N VAL A 32 5.40 3.04 10.15
CA VAL A 32 6.71 2.39 9.91
C VAL A 32 7.09 2.44 8.43
N LEU A 33 6.17 2.07 7.54
CA LEU A 33 6.42 2.08 6.10
C LEU A 33 6.77 3.49 5.60
N TYR A 34 6.02 4.48 6.04
CA TYR A 34 6.25 5.87 5.65
C TYR A 34 7.58 6.40 6.18
N GLU A 35 7.89 6.15 7.45
CA GLU A 35 9.07 6.72 8.11
C GLU A 35 10.37 6.03 7.72
N GLU A 36 10.34 4.74 7.45
CA GLU A 36 11.55 3.95 7.15
C GLU A 36 12.04 4.17 5.71
N PHE A 37 11.14 4.52 4.78
CA PHE A 37 11.48 4.67 3.37
C PHE A 37 11.17 6.09 2.89
N GLU A 38 12.22 6.88 2.67
CA GLU A 38 12.08 8.27 2.20
C GLU A 38 11.31 8.37 0.88
N LYS A 39 11.45 7.38 0.01
CA LYS A 39 10.75 7.35 -1.28
C LYS A 39 9.26 6.99 -1.18
N TYR A 40 8.79 6.51 -0.02
CA TYR A 40 7.38 6.27 0.22
C TYR A 40 6.75 7.58 0.70
N SER A 41 6.27 8.36 -0.25
CA SER A 41 5.77 9.73 0.00
C SER A 41 4.36 9.75 0.59
N TRP A 42 3.59 8.69 0.36
CA TRP A 42 2.27 8.48 0.93
C TRP A 42 2.03 6.97 1.03
N VAL A 43 1.48 6.52 2.14
CA VAL A 43 1.17 5.11 2.39
C VAL A 43 -0.24 5.02 2.94
N GLY A 44 -1.05 4.12 2.39
CA GLY A 44 -2.39 3.87 2.88
C GLY A 44 -2.78 2.40 2.76
N ILE A 45 -3.72 1.99 3.62
CA ILE A 45 -4.32 0.67 3.56
C ILE A 45 -5.81 0.84 3.29
N TYR A 46 -6.27 0.25 2.18
CA TYR A 46 -7.68 0.17 1.84
C TYR A 46 -8.23 -1.19 2.25
N ARG A 47 -9.49 -1.21 2.66
CA ARG A 47 -10.25 -2.45 2.88
C ARG A 47 -11.32 -2.59 1.82
N VAL A 48 -11.59 -3.83 1.41
CA VAL A 48 -12.72 -4.13 0.55
C VAL A 48 -13.99 -4.17 1.40
N GLU A 49 -14.95 -3.34 1.06
CA GLU A 49 -16.29 -3.33 1.66
C GLU A 49 -17.32 -3.40 0.51
N GLY A 50 -17.92 -4.58 0.32
CA GLY A 50 -18.79 -4.84 -0.82
C GLY A 50 -18.02 -4.74 -2.13
N ASN A 51 -18.42 -3.82 -3.00
CA ASN A 51 -17.75 -3.56 -4.28
C ASN A 51 -16.88 -2.29 -4.25
N MET A 52 -16.50 -1.83 -3.06
CA MET A 52 -15.72 -0.61 -2.86
C MET A 52 -14.44 -0.91 -2.10
N LEU A 53 -13.39 -0.15 -2.42
CA LEU A 53 -12.22 0.00 -1.56
C LEU A 53 -12.46 1.20 -0.66
N VAL A 54 -12.29 1.02 0.64
CA VAL A 54 -12.49 2.07 1.63
C VAL A 54 -11.19 2.33 2.35
N LEU A 55 -10.74 3.59 2.33
CA LEU A 55 -9.47 3.99 2.95
C LEU A 55 -9.56 3.83 4.48
N GLY A 56 -8.61 3.10 5.03
CA GLY A 56 -8.35 2.99 6.47
C GLY A 56 -7.18 3.89 6.88
N PRO A 57 -6.21 3.36 7.62
CA PRO A 57 -5.06 4.17 8.06
C PRO A 57 -4.20 4.62 6.89
N TRP A 58 -3.67 5.82 7.00
CA TRP A 58 -2.75 6.39 6.02
C TRP A 58 -1.76 7.33 6.69
N LYS A 59 -0.65 7.60 5.99
CA LYS A 59 0.36 8.56 6.40
C LYS A 59 0.94 9.24 5.16
N GLY A 60 1.08 10.55 5.20
CA GLY A 60 1.62 11.37 4.12
C GLY A 60 1.49 12.84 4.45
N THR A 61 1.90 13.70 3.53
CA THR A 61 1.85 15.15 3.74
C THR A 61 0.46 15.74 3.53
N GLN A 62 -0.43 15.02 2.83
CA GLN A 62 -1.79 15.49 2.56
C GLN A 62 -2.75 14.30 2.56
N ALA A 63 -4.00 14.57 2.96
CA ALA A 63 -5.09 13.62 2.83
C ALA A 63 -5.50 13.48 1.36
N THR A 64 -5.91 12.27 0.96
CA THR A 64 -6.47 12.03 -0.37
C THR A 64 -7.98 12.27 -0.37
N GLU A 65 -8.51 12.69 -1.52
CA GLU A 65 -9.96 12.75 -1.75
C GLU A 65 -10.53 11.37 -2.11
N HIS A 66 -9.68 10.43 -2.54
CA HIS A 66 -10.09 9.09 -2.96
C HIS A 66 -10.19 8.14 -1.77
N THR A 67 -11.15 8.40 -0.88
CA THR A 67 -11.38 7.58 0.33
C THR A 67 -12.28 6.37 0.06
N ARG A 68 -13.01 6.37 -1.06
CA ARG A 68 -13.84 5.25 -1.51
C ARG A 68 -13.66 5.09 -3.02
N ILE A 69 -13.18 3.92 -3.43
CA ILE A 69 -12.85 3.64 -4.84
C ILE A 69 -13.61 2.38 -5.27
N PRO A 70 -14.44 2.45 -6.35
CA PRO A 70 -15.06 1.25 -6.88
C PRO A 70 -14.02 0.24 -7.38
N LEU A 71 -14.27 -1.05 -7.16
CA LEU A 71 -13.44 -2.09 -7.72
C LEU A 71 -13.38 -1.95 -9.26
N GLY A 72 -12.18 -2.07 -9.81
CA GLY A 72 -11.95 -1.90 -11.24
C GLY A 72 -11.67 -0.46 -11.67
N CYS A 73 -11.79 0.53 -10.78
CA CYS A 73 -11.50 1.93 -11.09
C CYS A 73 -10.11 2.32 -10.58
N GLY A 74 -9.33 3.02 -11.42
CA GLY A 74 -7.99 3.45 -11.09
C GLY A 74 -7.01 2.30 -10.95
N VAL A 75 -5.79 2.60 -10.54
CA VAL A 75 -4.75 1.60 -10.27
C VAL A 75 -5.13 0.74 -9.07
N CYS A 76 -5.62 1.36 -8.00
CA CYS A 76 -6.10 0.65 -6.80
C CYS A 76 -7.24 -0.32 -7.14
N GLY A 77 -8.25 0.14 -7.87
CA GLY A 77 -9.37 -0.71 -8.27
C GLY A 77 -8.95 -1.85 -9.19
N ALA A 78 -7.97 -1.61 -10.06
CA ALA A 78 -7.42 -2.63 -10.96
C ALA A 78 -6.69 -3.71 -10.16
N ALA A 79 -5.86 -3.34 -9.17
CA ALA A 79 -5.17 -4.28 -8.30
C ALA A 79 -6.16 -5.16 -7.52
N ALA A 80 -7.20 -4.54 -6.96
CA ALA A 80 -8.23 -5.27 -6.22
C ALA A 80 -9.00 -6.25 -7.11
N SER A 81 -9.30 -5.85 -8.35
CA SER A 81 -10.03 -6.71 -9.30
C SER A 81 -9.20 -7.87 -9.81
N SER A 82 -7.92 -7.64 -10.11
CA SER A 82 -7.04 -8.69 -10.65
C SER A 82 -6.43 -9.57 -9.58
N GLY A 83 -6.32 -9.09 -8.35
CA GLY A 83 -5.61 -9.77 -7.27
C GLY A 83 -4.10 -9.79 -7.47
N LYS A 84 -3.56 -8.90 -8.31
CA LYS A 84 -2.14 -8.81 -8.64
C LYS A 84 -1.59 -7.45 -8.28
N THR A 85 -0.32 -7.42 -7.87
CA THR A 85 0.41 -6.17 -7.65
C THR A 85 0.45 -5.34 -8.92
N GLU A 86 0.12 -4.06 -8.80
CA GLU A 86 0.22 -3.08 -9.86
C GLU A 86 1.42 -2.16 -9.57
N LEU A 87 2.35 -2.10 -10.50
CA LEU A 87 3.54 -1.25 -10.41
C LEU A 87 3.50 -0.24 -11.55
N VAL A 88 3.43 1.04 -11.21
CA VAL A 88 3.35 2.13 -12.19
C VAL A 88 4.57 3.04 -12.02
N ASP A 89 5.50 2.95 -12.97
CA ASP A 89 6.75 3.72 -12.95
C ASP A 89 6.53 5.21 -13.25
N ASP A 90 5.52 5.52 -14.05
CA ASP A 90 5.15 6.89 -14.40
C ASP A 90 3.63 7.00 -14.49
N VAL A 91 3.02 7.60 -13.49
CA VAL A 91 1.56 7.72 -13.39
C VAL A 91 0.97 8.54 -14.53
N SER A 92 1.75 9.46 -15.12
CA SER A 92 1.29 10.27 -16.25
C SER A 92 1.06 9.45 -17.52
N GLN A 93 1.64 8.27 -17.60
CA GLN A 93 1.50 7.35 -18.74
C GLN A 93 0.44 6.27 -18.51
N ASP A 94 -0.14 6.19 -17.32
CA ASP A 94 -1.16 5.20 -17.01
C ASP A 94 -2.55 5.86 -17.06
N LYS A 95 -3.36 5.42 -18.02
CA LYS A 95 -4.70 5.98 -18.24
C LYS A 95 -5.68 5.69 -17.10
N ARG A 96 -5.37 4.68 -16.26
CA ARG A 96 -6.20 4.29 -15.12
C ARG A 96 -5.98 5.19 -13.91
N TYR A 97 -4.87 5.94 -13.88
CA TYR A 97 -4.46 6.68 -12.70
C TYR A 97 -5.50 7.71 -12.27
N LEU A 98 -5.93 7.61 -11.01
CA LEU A 98 -6.75 8.62 -10.34
C LEU A 98 -5.81 9.57 -9.63
N SER A 99 -5.75 10.81 -10.08
CA SER A 99 -4.85 11.82 -9.52
C SER A 99 -5.22 12.13 -8.08
N CYS A 100 -4.47 11.55 -7.13
CA CYS A 100 -4.64 11.82 -5.70
C CYS A 100 -3.83 13.07 -5.30
N PHE A 101 -2.62 13.19 -5.85
CA PHE A 101 -1.70 14.27 -5.51
C PHE A 101 -0.98 14.74 -6.78
N VAL A 102 -0.81 16.06 -6.91
CA VAL A 102 -0.09 16.65 -8.04
C VAL A 102 1.37 16.19 -8.08
N SER A 103 1.96 15.93 -6.91
CA SER A 103 3.37 15.54 -6.77
C SER A 103 3.65 14.06 -7.07
N THR A 104 2.65 13.20 -7.12
CA THR A 104 2.86 11.77 -7.36
C THR A 104 3.42 11.52 -8.76
N ARG A 105 4.49 10.72 -8.82
CA ARG A 105 5.16 10.32 -10.06
C ARG A 105 5.06 8.82 -10.33
N SER A 106 5.16 8.01 -9.28
CA SER A 106 5.04 6.54 -9.39
C SER A 106 4.17 6.00 -8.26
N GLU A 107 3.63 4.81 -8.47
CA GLU A 107 2.73 4.16 -7.51
C GLU A 107 2.91 2.66 -7.53
N ILE A 108 2.80 2.04 -6.37
CA ILE A 108 2.69 0.58 -6.25
C ILE A 108 1.48 0.24 -5.38
N VAL A 109 0.67 -0.70 -5.84
CA VAL A 109 -0.51 -1.19 -5.12
C VAL A 109 -0.40 -2.70 -4.98
N VAL A 110 -0.43 -3.19 -3.74
CA VAL A 110 -0.26 -4.60 -3.43
C VAL A 110 -1.51 -5.14 -2.75
N PRO A 111 -2.21 -6.10 -3.36
CA PRO A 111 -3.41 -6.69 -2.76
C PRO A 111 -3.08 -7.47 -1.48
N ILE A 112 -3.97 -7.38 -0.50
CA ILE A 112 -3.97 -8.19 0.71
C ILE A 112 -5.00 -9.28 0.51
N LYS A 113 -4.55 -10.54 0.46
CA LYS A 113 -5.40 -11.69 0.11
C LYS A 113 -5.34 -12.76 1.17
N LYS A 114 -6.45 -13.48 1.33
CA LYS A 114 -6.50 -14.71 2.11
C LYS A 114 -7.28 -15.74 1.31
N SER A 115 -6.64 -16.88 0.99
CA SER A 115 -7.25 -17.93 0.18
C SER A 115 -7.84 -17.37 -1.14
N GLN A 116 -7.11 -16.51 -1.81
CA GLN A 116 -7.46 -15.83 -3.07
C GLN A 116 -8.62 -14.82 -2.97
N VAL A 117 -9.15 -14.60 -1.78
CA VAL A 117 -10.13 -13.54 -1.54
C VAL A 117 -9.39 -12.24 -1.23
N ILE A 118 -9.70 -11.17 -1.96
CA ILE A 118 -9.10 -9.86 -1.76
C ILE A 118 -9.77 -9.20 -0.55
N LEU A 119 -8.99 -8.91 0.49
CA LEU A 119 -9.47 -8.28 1.72
C LEU A 119 -9.23 -6.77 1.73
N GLY A 120 -8.23 -6.33 0.99
CA GLY A 120 -7.82 -4.95 0.92
C GLY A 120 -6.56 -4.81 0.08
N GLU A 121 -5.84 -3.71 0.28
CA GLU A 121 -4.58 -3.46 -0.41
C GLU A 121 -3.72 -2.44 0.32
N ILE A 122 -2.41 -2.50 0.07
CA ILE A 122 -1.45 -1.49 0.46
C ILE A 122 -1.20 -0.62 -0.76
N ASP A 123 -1.40 0.69 -0.63
CA ASP A 123 -1.16 1.68 -1.67
C ASP A 123 -0.01 2.59 -1.25
N VAL A 124 1.02 2.68 -2.08
CA VAL A 124 2.17 3.55 -1.83
C VAL A 124 2.41 4.44 -3.05
N ASP A 125 2.43 5.74 -2.81
CA ASP A 125 2.77 6.74 -3.82
C ASP A 125 4.16 7.31 -3.55
N SER A 126 4.87 7.64 -4.62
CA SER A 126 6.15 8.34 -4.54
C SER A 126 6.14 9.58 -5.43
N ASP A 127 6.80 10.64 -4.96
CA ASP A 127 7.07 11.83 -5.76
C ASP A 127 8.29 11.67 -6.68
N ARG A 128 8.89 10.48 -6.70
CA ARG A 128 9.98 10.10 -7.60
C ARG A 128 9.46 9.18 -8.70
N PRO A 129 9.86 9.37 -9.97
CA PRO A 129 9.52 8.41 -11.01
C PRO A 129 10.27 7.09 -10.78
N ALA A 130 9.66 5.98 -11.16
CA ALA A 130 10.24 4.64 -11.07
C ALA A 130 10.85 4.35 -9.68
N ALA A 131 10.14 4.77 -8.61
CA ALA A 131 10.67 4.67 -7.25
C ALA A 131 10.72 3.23 -6.72
N PHE A 132 9.90 2.35 -7.27
CA PHE A 132 9.72 0.99 -6.74
C PHE A 132 10.36 -0.02 -7.69
N ASP A 133 11.16 -0.93 -7.12
CA ASP A 133 11.80 -2.02 -7.86
C ASP A 133 11.31 -3.39 -7.36
N ALA A 134 11.95 -4.45 -7.84
CA ALA A 134 11.60 -5.82 -7.45
C ALA A 134 11.72 -6.04 -5.93
N THR A 135 12.64 -5.35 -5.26
CA THR A 135 12.80 -5.45 -3.80
C THR A 135 11.58 -4.90 -3.08
N ASP A 136 11.05 -3.76 -3.53
CA ASP A 136 9.81 -3.20 -2.97
C ASP A 136 8.63 -4.14 -3.19
N VAL A 137 8.51 -4.72 -4.38
CA VAL A 137 7.43 -5.66 -4.67
C VAL A 137 7.47 -6.85 -3.71
N VAL A 138 8.62 -7.51 -3.58
CA VAL A 138 8.77 -8.67 -2.69
C VAL A 138 8.50 -8.29 -1.23
N PHE A 139 9.05 -7.16 -0.78
CA PHE A 139 8.85 -6.67 0.59
C PHE A 139 7.38 -6.38 0.89
N LEU A 140 6.72 -5.58 0.03
CA LEU A 140 5.34 -5.18 0.27
C LEU A 140 4.37 -6.36 0.10
N GLU A 141 4.64 -7.30 -0.80
CA GLU A 141 3.85 -8.52 -0.89
C GLU A 141 3.96 -9.36 0.38
N LYS A 142 5.15 -9.42 0.99
CA LYS A 142 5.34 -10.10 2.27
C LYS A 142 4.61 -9.39 3.41
N VAL A 143 4.65 -8.06 3.45
CA VAL A 143 3.87 -7.26 4.41
C VAL A 143 2.37 -7.54 4.22
N ALA A 144 1.89 -7.55 2.99
CA ALA A 144 0.50 -7.85 2.69
C ALA A 144 0.08 -9.25 3.20
N ASP A 145 0.94 -10.25 3.02
CA ASP A 145 0.70 -11.60 3.56
C ASP A 145 0.57 -11.57 5.08
N MET A 146 1.47 -10.86 5.76
CA MET A 146 1.41 -10.72 7.22
C MET A 146 0.12 -10.03 7.67
N LEU A 147 -0.38 -9.06 6.91
CA LEU A 147 -1.61 -8.33 7.23
C LEU A 147 -2.88 -9.15 6.99
N SER A 148 -2.83 -10.19 6.17
CA SER A 148 -4.01 -10.94 5.74
C SER A 148 -4.82 -11.53 6.90
N SER A 149 -4.18 -11.78 8.05
CA SER A 149 -4.84 -12.30 9.26
C SER A 149 -5.31 -11.18 10.21
N HIS A 150 -5.07 -9.91 9.87
CA HIS A 150 -5.31 -8.76 10.75
C HIS A 150 -6.24 -7.70 10.15
N ILE A 151 -6.79 -7.99 8.98
CA ILE A 151 -7.62 -7.02 8.25
C ILE A 151 -9.05 -7.55 8.03
#